data_de3acb18959931e02d8990aec3b681b9
#
_entry.id   de3acb18959931e02d8990aec3b681b9
#
_cell.length_a   1.000
_cell.length_b   1.000
_cell.length_c   1.000
_cell.angle_alpha   90.00
_cell.angle_beta   90.00
_cell.angle_gamma   90.00
#
_symmetry.space_group_name_H-M   'P 1'
#
loop_
_entity.id
_entity.type
_entity.pdbx_description
1 polymer ?
#
loop_
_entity_poly.entity_id
_entity_poly.type
_entity_poly.pdbx_seq_one_letter_code
_entity_poly.pdbx_strand_id
1 'polypeptide(L)'
;MTNGCANGKGTIYYKNGSILYDGDFINGKYEGNGRENYENGTHYIGQFLGGYRHGKGVMYYNNGSILYEGDFVNDSIEGNGKLIQKNGNYYIGQFLNGLAHGKGVMYYKNGSVLYEGDLVNDKFQDNGKEIYENGNYYIGQFLNGYKHGKGTLYNKDGKILDKGNFANDHYSKCLIF
;
A
#
# COMPACT_ATOMS: atom_id res chain seq x y z
N MET A 1 -44.57 -11.82 -10.48
CA MET A 1 -43.72 -12.02 -9.31
C MET A 1 -42.32 -11.57 -9.72
N THR A 2 -41.89 -10.42 -9.28
CA THR A 2 -40.50 -9.98 -9.46
C THR A 2 -39.65 -10.90 -8.63
N ASN A 3 -38.67 -11.58 -9.26
CA ASN A 3 -37.67 -12.36 -8.55
C ASN A 3 -37.08 -11.46 -7.46
N GLY A 4 -37.22 -11.86 -6.18
CA GLY A 4 -36.98 -11.04 -5.00
C GLY A 4 -35.49 -10.67 -4.71
N CYS A 5 -34.78 -10.27 -5.78
CA CYS A 5 -33.41 -9.74 -5.62
C CYS A 5 -33.46 -8.25 -5.28
N ALA A 6 -32.64 -7.83 -4.34
CA ALA A 6 -32.50 -6.42 -3.94
C ALA A 6 -32.01 -5.58 -5.14
N ASN A 7 -32.67 -4.44 -5.37
CA ASN A 7 -32.31 -3.44 -6.35
C ASN A 7 -32.47 -2.03 -5.73
N GLY A 8 -31.58 -1.11 -6.06
CA GLY A 8 -31.54 0.23 -5.47
C GLY A 8 -30.79 0.26 -4.13
N LYS A 9 -31.11 1.26 -3.29
CA LYS A 9 -30.46 1.42 -1.98
C LYS A 9 -31.01 0.45 -0.93
N GLY A 10 -30.13 -0.09 -0.11
CA GLY A 10 -30.50 -1.02 0.96
C GLY A 10 -29.40 -1.22 2.00
N THR A 11 -29.81 -1.84 3.12
CA THR A 11 -28.91 -2.15 4.22
C THR A 11 -29.01 -3.63 4.56
N ILE A 12 -27.88 -4.31 4.71
CA ILE A 12 -27.78 -5.68 5.21
C ILE A 12 -27.20 -5.66 6.61
N TYR A 13 -27.69 -6.53 7.46
CA TYR A 13 -27.28 -6.64 8.87
C TYR A 13 -26.64 -8.00 9.16
N TYR A 14 -25.67 -8.01 10.03
CA TYR A 14 -25.20 -9.22 10.71
C TYR A 14 -26.29 -9.77 11.63
N LYS A 15 -26.15 -11.02 12.06
CA LYS A 15 -27.08 -11.66 13.01
C LYS A 15 -27.17 -10.94 14.37
N ASN A 16 -26.12 -10.22 14.75
CA ASN A 16 -26.06 -9.42 15.98
C ASN A 16 -26.75 -8.05 15.87
N GLY A 17 -27.32 -7.70 14.71
CA GLY A 17 -27.98 -6.44 14.44
C GLY A 17 -27.08 -5.31 13.97
N SER A 18 -25.76 -5.49 13.93
CA SER A 18 -24.86 -4.47 13.36
C SER A 18 -24.95 -4.44 11.83
N ILE A 19 -24.65 -3.30 11.22
CA ILE A 19 -24.69 -3.15 9.77
C ILE A 19 -23.48 -3.88 9.16
N LEU A 20 -23.76 -4.82 8.22
CA LEU A 20 -22.78 -5.44 7.36
C LEU A 20 -22.49 -4.55 6.15
N TYR A 21 -23.54 -4.14 5.42
CA TYR A 21 -23.43 -3.33 4.21
C TYR A 21 -24.55 -2.30 4.17
N ASP A 22 -24.22 -1.10 3.68
CA ASP A 22 -25.17 -0.02 3.39
C ASP A 22 -24.78 0.63 2.08
N GLY A 23 -25.64 0.53 1.04
CA GLY A 23 -25.27 1.01 -0.30
C GLY A 23 -26.25 0.59 -1.39
N ASP A 24 -25.74 0.63 -2.63
CA ASP A 24 -26.50 0.32 -3.82
C ASP A 24 -26.47 -1.19 -4.13
N PHE A 25 -27.57 -1.70 -4.72
CA PHE A 25 -27.74 -3.09 -5.13
C PHE A 25 -28.26 -3.18 -6.57
N ILE A 26 -27.73 -4.16 -7.32
CA ILE A 26 -28.32 -4.64 -8.58
C ILE A 26 -28.40 -6.16 -8.53
N ASN A 27 -29.60 -6.71 -8.74
CA ASN A 27 -29.85 -8.16 -8.74
C ASN A 27 -29.30 -8.88 -7.48
N GLY A 28 -29.42 -8.25 -6.31
CA GLY A 28 -28.98 -8.79 -5.03
C GLY A 28 -27.47 -8.72 -4.76
N LYS A 29 -26.69 -8.08 -5.64
CA LYS A 29 -25.25 -7.85 -5.46
C LYS A 29 -24.96 -6.39 -5.10
N TYR A 30 -23.92 -6.17 -4.33
CA TYR A 30 -23.40 -4.81 -4.09
C TYR A 30 -22.97 -4.19 -5.40
N GLU A 31 -23.38 -2.94 -5.61
CA GLU A 31 -23.13 -2.20 -6.84
C GLU A 31 -22.97 -0.71 -6.51
N GLY A 32 -22.32 0.07 -7.42
CA GLY A 32 -22.18 1.52 -7.23
C GLY A 32 -21.44 1.88 -5.95
N ASN A 33 -21.99 2.81 -5.16
CA ASN A 33 -21.34 3.26 -3.92
C ASN A 33 -21.93 2.57 -2.69
N GLY A 34 -21.04 2.19 -1.75
CA GLY A 34 -21.48 1.55 -0.51
C GLY A 34 -20.43 1.61 0.59
N ARG A 35 -20.91 1.23 1.78
CA ARG A 35 -20.08 0.99 2.95
C ARG A 35 -20.23 -0.46 3.38
N GLU A 36 -19.12 -1.16 3.51
CA GLU A 36 -19.04 -2.51 4.04
C GLU A 36 -18.27 -2.52 5.36
N ASN A 37 -18.87 -3.07 6.41
CA ASN A 37 -18.26 -3.17 7.74
C ASN A 37 -17.90 -4.64 8.01
N TYR A 38 -16.74 -4.86 8.61
CA TYR A 38 -16.24 -6.18 8.96
C TYR A 38 -16.33 -6.42 10.46
N GLU A 39 -16.49 -7.66 10.89
CA GLU A 39 -16.65 -8.04 12.30
C GLU A 39 -15.47 -7.61 13.19
N ASN A 40 -14.27 -7.45 12.60
CA ASN A 40 -13.09 -6.95 13.32
C ASN A 40 -13.09 -5.42 13.52
N GLY A 41 -14.16 -4.71 13.11
CA GLY A 41 -14.34 -3.27 13.22
C GLY A 41 -13.69 -2.45 12.11
N THR A 42 -12.95 -3.06 11.20
CA THR A 42 -12.49 -2.37 9.98
C THR A 42 -13.67 -2.14 9.04
N HIS A 43 -13.57 -1.20 8.11
CA HIS A 43 -14.62 -0.99 7.12
C HIS A 43 -14.06 -0.41 5.81
N TYR A 44 -14.81 -0.61 4.75
CA TYR A 44 -14.56 -0.04 3.42
C TYR A 44 -15.68 0.94 3.06
N ILE A 45 -15.32 2.04 2.41
CA ILE A 45 -16.23 2.98 1.78
C ILE A 45 -15.73 3.22 0.37
N GLY A 46 -16.56 2.93 -0.64
CA GLY A 46 -16.12 3.08 -2.02
C GLY A 46 -17.08 2.46 -3.02
N GLN A 47 -16.54 2.19 -4.19
CA GLN A 47 -17.27 1.62 -5.31
C GLN A 47 -17.30 0.10 -5.25
N PHE A 48 -18.40 -0.48 -5.72
CA PHE A 48 -18.64 -1.92 -5.88
C PHE A 48 -19.08 -2.23 -7.30
N LEU A 49 -18.69 -3.39 -7.79
CA LEU A 49 -19.11 -3.94 -9.07
C LEU A 49 -19.35 -5.44 -8.90
N GLY A 50 -20.61 -5.87 -9.15
CA GLY A 50 -20.97 -7.29 -9.12
C GLY A 50 -20.78 -7.99 -7.77
N GLY A 51 -20.74 -7.24 -6.66
CA GLY A 51 -20.55 -7.74 -5.29
C GLY A 51 -19.12 -7.56 -4.74
N TYR A 52 -18.17 -7.10 -5.55
CA TYR A 52 -16.76 -6.93 -5.17
C TYR A 52 -16.40 -5.44 -5.05
N ARG A 53 -15.49 -5.09 -4.15
CA ARG A 53 -14.89 -3.75 -4.12
C ARG A 53 -14.18 -3.50 -5.44
N HIS A 54 -14.48 -2.35 -6.06
CA HIS A 54 -13.99 -2.00 -7.39
C HIS A 54 -13.83 -0.49 -7.52
N GLY A 55 -13.00 -0.01 -8.49
CA GLY A 55 -12.80 1.43 -8.69
C GLY A 55 -12.14 2.10 -7.49
N LYS A 56 -12.57 3.30 -7.12
CA LYS A 56 -11.97 4.06 -6.01
C LYS A 56 -12.64 3.73 -4.67
N GLY A 57 -11.80 3.60 -3.62
CA GLY A 57 -12.30 3.37 -2.28
C GLY A 57 -11.29 3.64 -1.18
N VAL A 58 -11.80 3.65 0.04
CA VAL A 58 -11.02 3.87 1.27
C VAL A 58 -11.31 2.75 2.26
N MET A 59 -10.26 2.11 2.76
CA MET A 59 -10.34 1.20 3.90
C MET A 59 -9.92 1.89 5.18
N TYR A 60 -10.59 1.56 6.26
CA TYR A 60 -10.33 2.12 7.59
C TYR A 60 -9.98 1.04 8.59
N TYR A 61 -9.09 1.36 9.50
CA TYR A 61 -8.89 0.59 10.73
C TYR A 61 -10.11 0.68 11.64
N ASN A 62 -10.19 -0.21 12.64
CA ASN A 62 -11.25 -0.21 13.65
C ASN A 62 -11.28 1.05 14.55
N ASN A 63 -10.18 1.80 14.62
CA ASN A 63 -10.11 3.07 15.32
C ASN A 63 -10.55 4.29 14.46
N GLY A 64 -11.01 4.05 13.22
CA GLY A 64 -11.45 5.07 12.28
C GLY A 64 -10.34 5.77 11.48
N SER A 65 -9.06 5.45 11.72
CA SER A 65 -7.99 5.98 10.88
C SER A 65 -7.94 5.26 9.51
N ILE A 66 -7.45 5.95 8.49
CA ILE A 66 -7.32 5.38 7.15
C ILE A 66 -6.23 4.31 7.17
N LEU A 67 -6.56 3.13 6.62
CA LEU A 67 -5.62 2.05 6.30
C LEU A 67 -5.10 2.19 4.87
N TYR A 68 -6.03 2.35 3.91
CA TYR A 68 -5.70 2.44 2.49
C TYR A 68 -6.70 3.35 1.78
N GLU A 69 -6.21 4.11 0.80
CA GLU A 69 -7.00 4.92 -0.12
C GLU A 69 -6.44 4.75 -1.53
N GLY A 70 -7.26 4.30 -2.48
CA GLY A 70 -6.79 4.07 -3.84
C GLY A 70 -7.72 3.22 -4.70
N ASP A 71 -7.11 2.53 -5.65
CA ASP A 71 -7.79 1.70 -6.63
C ASP A 71 -8.03 0.28 -6.13
N PHE A 72 -9.19 -0.29 -6.49
CA PHE A 72 -9.59 -1.67 -6.23
C PHE A 72 -10.04 -2.34 -7.52
N VAL A 73 -9.69 -3.60 -7.70
CA VAL A 73 -10.20 -4.48 -8.76
C VAL A 73 -10.55 -5.83 -8.14
N ASN A 74 -11.85 -6.20 -8.15
CA ASN A 74 -12.35 -7.47 -7.64
C ASN A 74 -11.80 -7.81 -6.24
N ASP A 75 -12.02 -6.91 -5.27
CA ASP A 75 -11.55 -6.97 -3.87
C ASP A 75 -10.05 -6.80 -3.65
N SER A 76 -9.23 -6.83 -4.69
CA SER A 76 -7.79 -6.60 -4.58
C SER A 76 -7.45 -5.11 -4.66
N ILE A 77 -6.47 -4.69 -3.86
CA ILE A 77 -5.82 -3.38 -4.03
C ILE A 77 -4.98 -3.45 -5.30
N GLU A 78 -5.23 -2.52 -6.24
CA GLU A 78 -4.58 -2.46 -7.55
C GLU A 78 -4.26 -1.00 -7.93
N GLY A 79 -3.41 -0.82 -8.96
CA GLY A 79 -3.15 0.51 -9.50
C GLY A 79 -2.47 1.45 -8.51
N ASN A 80 -2.97 2.68 -8.37
CA ASN A 80 -2.35 3.68 -7.52
C ASN A 80 -3.09 3.86 -6.20
N GLY A 81 -2.32 4.03 -5.11
CA GLY A 81 -2.93 4.24 -3.80
C GLY A 81 -1.94 4.70 -2.73
N LYS A 82 -2.51 4.94 -1.54
CA LYS A 82 -1.79 5.26 -0.32
C LYS A 82 -2.14 4.24 0.76
N LEU A 83 -1.14 3.55 1.26
CA LEU A 83 -1.25 2.59 2.38
C LEU A 83 -0.62 3.19 3.63
N ILE A 84 -1.35 3.23 4.74
CA ILE A 84 -0.87 3.74 6.02
C ILE A 84 -0.72 2.58 6.99
N GLN A 85 0.49 2.36 7.49
CA GLN A 85 0.80 1.30 8.45
C GLN A 85 0.40 1.70 9.87
N LYS A 86 0.22 0.71 10.75
CA LYS A 86 -0.14 0.96 12.16
C LYS A 86 0.88 1.80 12.93
N ASN A 87 2.15 1.79 12.53
CA ASN A 87 3.21 2.64 13.12
C ASN A 87 3.16 4.10 12.63
N GLY A 88 2.27 4.41 11.65
CA GLY A 88 2.10 5.71 11.04
C GLY A 88 2.97 5.97 9.81
N ASN A 89 3.90 5.09 9.47
CA ASN A 89 4.59 5.17 8.18
C ASN A 89 3.60 4.90 7.05
N TYR A 90 3.87 5.45 5.86
CA TYR A 90 2.95 5.25 4.75
C TYR A 90 3.68 5.13 3.41
N TYR A 91 3.05 4.42 2.49
CA TYR A 91 3.50 4.26 1.12
C TYR A 91 2.51 4.94 0.16
N ILE A 92 3.04 5.61 -0.85
CA ILE A 92 2.28 6.16 -1.98
C ILE A 92 2.92 5.61 -3.25
N GLY A 93 2.15 4.90 -4.06
CA GLY A 93 2.69 4.30 -5.28
C GLY A 93 1.74 3.29 -5.90
N GLN A 94 2.33 2.41 -6.71
CA GLN A 94 1.63 1.39 -7.44
C GLN A 94 1.46 0.12 -6.61
N PHE A 95 0.35 -0.57 -6.85
CA PHE A 95 0.00 -1.85 -6.24
C PHE A 95 -0.36 -2.87 -7.32
N LEU A 96 -0.01 -4.12 -7.06
CA LEU A 96 -0.37 -5.28 -7.85
C LEU A 96 -0.73 -6.43 -6.90
N ASN A 97 -1.96 -6.97 -7.03
CA ASN A 97 -2.47 -8.06 -6.18
C ASN A 97 -2.34 -7.75 -4.67
N GLY A 98 -2.61 -6.51 -4.25
CA GLY A 98 -2.56 -6.08 -2.86
C GLY A 98 -1.17 -5.76 -2.30
N LEU A 99 -0.10 -5.90 -3.08
CA LEU A 99 1.28 -5.64 -2.68
C LEU A 99 1.83 -4.40 -3.39
N ALA A 100 2.68 -3.63 -2.70
CA ALA A 100 3.41 -2.52 -3.33
C ALA A 100 4.28 -3.06 -4.47
N HIS A 101 4.12 -2.47 -5.65
CA HIS A 101 4.78 -2.91 -6.88
C HIS A 101 5.06 -1.71 -7.79
N GLY A 102 6.09 -1.83 -8.68
CA GLY A 102 6.45 -0.72 -9.57
C GLY A 102 7.06 0.46 -8.80
N LYS A 103 6.77 1.69 -9.23
CA LYS A 103 7.36 2.88 -8.63
C LYS A 103 6.54 3.40 -7.45
N GLY A 104 7.24 3.83 -6.40
CA GLY A 104 6.59 4.42 -5.25
C GLY A 104 7.53 5.09 -4.26
N VAL A 105 6.92 5.77 -3.29
CA VAL A 105 7.62 6.48 -2.23
C VAL A 105 7.07 6.03 -0.88
N MET A 106 7.97 5.61 0.00
CA MET A 106 7.66 5.29 1.39
C MET A 106 8.07 6.46 2.28
N TYR A 107 7.25 6.77 3.25
CA TYR A 107 7.45 7.89 4.16
C TYR A 107 7.47 7.42 5.61
N TYR A 108 8.26 8.08 6.41
CA TYR A 108 8.12 8.04 7.87
C TYR A 108 6.81 8.74 8.29
N LYS A 109 6.32 8.43 9.50
CA LYS A 109 5.11 9.05 10.08
C LYS A 109 5.17 10.58 10.19
N ASN A 110 6.38 11.16 10.22
CA ASN A 110 6.59 12.61 10.25
C ASN A 110 6.53 13.27 8.86
N GLY A 111 6.29 12.48 7.80
CA GLY A 111 6.20 12.94 6.42
C GLY A 111 7.54 13.05 5.67
N SER A 112 8.68 12.77 6.32
CA SER A 112 9.95 12.69 5.59
C SER A 112 10.03 11.41 4.76
N VAL A 113 10.72 11.47 3.61
CA VAL A 113 10.91 10.31 2.74
C VAL A 113 11.81 9.29 3.43
N LEU A 114 11.36 8.02 3.43
CA LEU A 114 12.15 6.87 3.85
C LEU A 114 12.79 6.18 2.65
N TYR A 115 12.01 5.97 1.58
CA TYR A 115 12.47 5.31 0.36
C TYR A 115 11.76 5.88 -0.86
N GLU A 116 12.47 6.00 -1.96
CA GLU A 116 11.95 6.34 -3.28
C GLU A 116 12.60 5.45 -4.32
N GLY A 117 11.82 4.70 -5.09
CA GLY A 117 12.37 3.77 -6.09
C GLY A 117 11.38 2.73 -6.56
N ASP A 118 11.94 1.63 -7.07
CA ASP A 118 11.19 0.49 -7.56
C ASP A 118 10.91 -0.51 -6.44
N LEU A 119 9.72 -1.11 -6.45
CA LEU A 119 9.30 -2.17 -5.54
C LEU A 119 8.78 -3.38 -6.33
N VAL A 120 9.00 -4.55 -5.79
CA VAL A 120 8.41 -5.81 -6.25
C VAL A 120 7.93 -6.59 -5.02
N ASN A 121 6.62 -6.79 -4.93
CA ASN A 121 5.97 -7.54 -3.85
C ASN A 121 6.42 -7.04 -2.46
N ASP A 122 6.18 -5.75 -2.18
CA ASP A 122 6.53 -5.03 -0.94
C ASP A 122 8.02 -4.87 -0.65
N LYS A 123 8.91 -5.29 -1.55
CA LYS A 123 10.36 -5.23 -1.35
C LYS A 123 11.01 -4.21 -2.27
N PHE A 124 11.97 -3.46 -1.77
CA PHE A 124 12.81 -2.58 -2.58
C PHE A 124 13.55 -3.39 -3.63
N GLN A 125 13.53 -2.90 -4.85
CA GLN A 125 14.08 -3.59 -6.01
C GLN A 125 14.76 -2.59 -6.95
N ASP A 126 15.75 -3.06 -7.74
CA ASP A 126 16.45 -2.27 -8.74
C ASP A 126 16.99 -0.95 -8.20
N ASN A 127 16.73 0.20 -8.83
CA ASN A 127 17.30 1.47 -8.42
C ASN A 127 16.40 2.20 -7.43
N GLY A 128 16.99 2.70 -6.34
CA GLY A 128 16.28 3.46 -5.34
C GLY A 128 17.17 4.33 -4.48
N LYS A 129 16.51 5.18 -3.69
CA LYS A 129 17.13 6.01 -2.64
C LYS A 129 16.45 5.68 -1.32
N GLU A 130 17.25 5.23 -0.35
CA GLU A 130 16.81 4.99 1.03
C GLU A 130 17.40 6.08 1.94
N ILE A 131 16.55 6.71 2.76
CA ILE A 131 16.93 7.79 3.68
C ILE A 131 16.67 7.30 5.11
N TYR A 132 17.69 7.33 5.96
CA TYR A 132 17.62 6.89 7.34
C TYR A 132 17.16 8.01 8.26
N GLU A 133 16.65 7.68 9.44
CA GLU A 133 16.19 8.66 10.43
C GLU A 133 17.29 9.66 10.88
N ASN A 134 18.56 9.27 10.81
CA ASN A 134 19.70 10.14 11.12
C ASN A 134 20.07 11.09 9.98
N GLY A 135 19.34 11.04 8.85
CA GLY A 135 19.54 11.86 7.65
C GLY A 135 20.59 11.33 6.67
N ASN A 136 21.34 10.28 7.01
CA ASN A 136 22.20 9.60 6.04
C ASN A 136 21.32 8.96 4.95
N TYR A 137 21.87 8.69 3.76
CA TYR A 137 21.09 8.08 2.70
C TYR A 137 21.96 7.24 1.78
N TYR A 138 21.32 6.21 1.22
CA TYR A 138 21.89 5.35 0.19
C TYR A 138 21.23 5.64 -1.15
N ILE A 139 22.01 5.65 -2.23
CA ILE A 139 21.52 5.68 -3.60
C ILE A 139 22.20 4.52 -4.35
N GLY A 140 21.42 3.61 -4.89
CA GLY A 140 21.95 2.45 -5.58
C GLY A 140 20.93 1.38 -5.88
N GLN A 141 21.43 0.19 -6.13
CA GLN A 141 20.63 -0.98 -6.47
C GLN A 141 20.15 -1.70 -5.21
N PHE A 142 18.97 -2.30 -5.33
CA PHE A 142 18.34 -3.14 -4.32
C PHE A 142 17.95 -4.48 -4.94
N LEU A 143 17.97 -5.52 -4.14
CA LEU A 143 17.47 -6.85 -4.47
C LEU A 143 16.75 -7.45 -3.26
N ASN A 144 15.46 -7.77 -3.43
CA ASN A 144 14.63 -8.36 -2.38
C ASN A 144 14.60 -7.57 -1.06
N GLY A 145 14.68 -6.23 -1.12
CA GLY A 145 14.64 -5.34 0.03
C GLY A 145 16.02 -4.98 0.61
N TYR A 146 17.10 -5.57 0.12
CA TYR A 146 18.46 -5.33 0.59
C TYR A 146 19.27 -4.51 -0.41
N LYS A 147 20.19 -3.66 0.07
CA LYS A 147 21.17 -3.00 -0.80
C LYS A 147 22.01 -4.05 -1.51
N HIS A 148 22.09 -3.93 -2.83
CA HIS A 148 22.76 -4.90 -3.68
C HIS A 148 23.42 -4.21 -4.88
N GLY A 149 24.47 -4.84 -5.46
CA GLY A 149 25.13 -4.28 -6.63
C GLY A 149 25.74 -2.90 -6.37
N LYS A 150 25.77 -2.05 -7.39
CA LYS A 150 26.43 -0.74 -7.30
C LYS A 150 25.61 0.25 -6.51
N GLY A 151 26.27 0.96 -5.57
CA GLY A 151 25.63 1.99 -4.79
C GLY A 151 26.62 2.91 -4.07
N THR A 152 26.07 3.96 -3.46
CA THR A 152 26.81 4.95 -2.69
C THR A 152 26.03 5.32 -1.44
N LEU A 153 26.69 5.24 -0.30
CA LEU A 153 26.19 5.71 0.99
C LEU A 153 26.72 7.11 1.27
N TYR A 154 25.84 8.00 1.67
CA TYR A 154 26.17 9.40 2.00
C TYR A 154 25.81 9.70 3.45
N ASN A 155 26.53 10.65 4.06
CA ASN A 155 26.04 11.29 5.27
C ASN A 155 24.95 12.32 4.92
N LYS A 156 24.30 12.87 5.94
CA LYS A 156 23.25 13.90 5.81
C LYS A 156 23.70 15.16 5.06
N ASP A 157 25.01 15.46 5.05
CA ASP A 157 25.59 16.66 4.39
C ASP A 157 26.04 16.36 2.94
N GLY A 158 25.76 15.14 2.44
CA GLY A 158 26.08 14.72 1.08
C GLY A 158 27.53 14.23 0.89
N LYS A 159 28.31 14.08 1.96
CA LYS A 159 29.66 13.50 1.87
C LYS A 159 29.55 11.98 1.71
N ILE A 160 30.32 11.41 0.80
CA ILE A 160 30.39 9.95 0.59
C ILE A 160 31.00 9.30 1.84
N LEU A 161 30.29 8.34 2.41
CA LEU A 161 30.73 7.45 3.47
C LEU A 161 31.26 6.15 2.90
N ASP A 162 30.57 5.61 1.87
CA ASP A 162 30.92 4.36 1.21
C ASP A 162 30.45 4.37 -0.23
N LYS A 163 31.23 3.73 -1.14
CA LYS A 163 30.88 3.62 -2.56
C LYS A 163 31.48 2.34 -3.13
N GLY A 164 30.64 1.49 -3.73
CA GLY A 164 31.12 0.25 -4.34
C GLY A 164 29.99 -0.74 -4.58
N ASN A 165 30.32 -2.03 -4.46
CA ASN A 165 29.36 -3.11 -4.57
C ASN A 165 28.85 -3.50 -3.18
N PHE A 166 27.53 -3.60 -3.04
CA PHE A 166 26.83 -4.06 -1.85
C PHE A 166 26.32 -5.48 -2.08
N ALA A 167 26.28 -6.28 -1.03
CA ALA A 167 25.69 -7.61 -1.04
C ALA A 167 24.89 -7.80 0.26
N ASN A 168 23.57 -7.89 0.16
CA ASN A 168 22.65 -8.07 1.29
C ASN A 168 22.92 -7.08 2.45
N ASP A 169 22.88 -5.77 2.14
CA ASP A 169 23.21 -4.65 3.04
C ASP A 169 24.69 -4.55 3.46
N HIS A 170 25.50 -5.52 3.17
CA HIS A 170 26.93 -5.47 3.46
C HIS A 170 27.71 -4.83 2.33
N TYR A 171 28.55 -3.86 2.65
CA TYR A 171 29.51 -3.28 1.72
C TYR A 171 30.66 -4.27 1.50
N SER A 172 30.88 -4.68 0.25
CA SER A 172 32.10 -5.42 -0.12
C SER A 172 33.07 -4.48 -0.83
N LYS A 173 34.21 -4.20 -0.23
CA LYS A 173 35.35 -3.63 -0.97
C LYS A 173 35.76 -4.65 -2.02
N CYS A 174 35.64 -4.30 -3.30
CA CYS A 174 36.38 -5.01 -4.34
C CYS A 174 37.86 -4.79 -4.04
N LEU A 175 38.54 -5.81 -3.51
CA LEU A 175 39.99 -5.85 -3.49
C LEU A 175 40.39 -6.01 -4.96
N ILE A 176 40.82 -4.90 -5.57
CA ILE A 176 41.53 -4.93 -6.83
C ILE A 176 42.93 -5.45 -6.47
N PHE A 177 43.20 -6.71 -6.83
CA PHE A 177 44.55 -7.25 -6.91
C PHE A 177 45.19 -6.83 -8.22
#